data_02b911ae562249419f28bfc1f47628d1
#
_entry.id   02b911ae562249419f28bfc1f47628d1
#
_cell.length_a   1.000
_cell.length_b   1.000
_cell.length_c   1.000
_cell.angle_alpha   90.00
_cell.angle_beta   90.00
_cell.angle_gamma   90.00
#
_symmetry.space_group_name_H-M   'P 1'
#
loop_
_entity.id
_entity.type
_entity.pdbx_description
1 polymer ?
#
loop_
_entity_poly.entity_id
_entity_poly.type
_entity_poly.pdbx_seq_one_letter_code
_entity_poly.pdbx_strand_id
1 'polypeptide(L)'
;FKDRMKDHPVIQIQDEIGDSSWFGFSLVIRPGLGIKRSDLLNKLKDAEIECRPIVAGNFARKEVAKYLEHSVFSDLPNADYIDAMGLFIGNQHYPIPEVIVKVSDFYKDIS
;
A
#
# COMPACT_ATOMS: atom_id res chain seq x y z
N PHE A 1 -7.45 -12.65 0.44
CA PHE A 1 -6.48 -11.69 0.98
C PHE A 1 -7.12 -10.77 2.02
N LYS A 2 -8.24 -10.09 1.70
CA LYS A 2 -8.92 -9.15 2.61
C LYS A 2 -9.18 -9.75 3.99
N ASP A 3 -9.78 -10.93 4.06
CA ASP A 3 -10.13 -11.59 5.33
C ASP A 3 -8.90 -11.90 6.20
N ARG A 4 -7.75 -12.16 5.57
CA ARG A 4 -6.49 -12.42 6.28
C ARG A 4 -5.81 -11.16 6.79
N MET A 5 -6.03 -10.03 6.12
CA MET A 5 -5.42 -8.73 6.45
C MET A 5 -6.34 -7.80 7.23
N LYS A 6 -7.61 -8.20 7.41
CA LYS A 6 -8.57 -7.45 8.22
C LYS A 6 -8.02 -7.29 9.64
N ASP A 7 -8.09 -6.08 10.15
CA ASP A 7 -7.64 -5.73 11.50
C ASP A 7 -6.15 -6.02 11.79
N HIS A 8 -5.32 -6.10 10.72
CA HIS A 8 -3.89 -6.32 10.88
C HIS A 8 -3.24 -5.17 11.69
N PRO A 9 -2.39 -5.48 12.72
CA PRO A 9 -1.89 -4.45 13.63
C PRO A 9 -0.93 -3.44 12.97
N VAL A 10 -0.19 -3.86 11.94
CA VAL A 10 0.83 -3.03 11.28
C VAL A 10 0.32 -2.41 9.98
N ILE A 11 -0.50 -3.14 9.24
CA ILE A 11 -0.93 -2.75 7.89
C ILE A 11 -2.44 -2.48 7.88
N GLN A 12 -2.80 -1.37 7.29
CA GLN A 12 -4.17 -1.08 6.89
C GLN A 12 -4.32 -1.38 5.39
N ILE A 13 -5.34 -2.14 5.04
CA ILE A 13 -5.73 -2.38 3.65
C ILE A 13 -6.82 -1.42 3.21
N GLN A 14 -6.97 -1.28 1.90
CA GLN A 14 -8.03 -0.48 1.31
C GLN A 14 -9.42 -1.09 1.58
N ASP A 15 -10.35 -0.25 1.98
CA ASP A 15 -11.77 -0.62 2.06
C ASP A 15 -12.36 -0.70 0.64
N GLU A 16 -13.15 -1.73 0.39
CA GLU A 16 -13.88 -1.86 -0.85
C GLU A 16 -15.21 -1.13 -0.74
N ILE A 17 -15.43 -0.15 -1.63
CA ILE A 17 -16.69 0.56 -1.78
C ILE A 17 -17.29 0.16 -3.12
N GLY A 18 -18.42 -0.55 -3.10
CA GLY A 18 -18.98 -1.20 -4.29
C GLY A 18 -18.26 -2.49 -4.62
N ASP A 19 -18.25 -2.89 -5.89
CA ASP A 19 -17.62 -4.12 -6.39
C ASP A 19 -16.37 -3.79 -7.20
N SER A 20 -15.22 -4.31 -6.78
CA SER A 20 -13.93 -4.07 -7.42
C SER A 20 -13.37 -5.35 -8.04
N SER A 21 -12.75 -5.23 -9.22
CA SER A 21 -11.95 -6.30 -9.82
C SER A 21 -10.54 -6.42 -9.22
N TRP A 22 -10.16 -5.52 -8.33
CA TRP A 22 -8.87 -5.52 -7.65
C TRP A 22 -7.66 -5.63 -8.59
N PHE A 23 -7.32 -4.56 -9.27
CA PHE A 23 -6.07 -4.45 -10.04
C PHE A 23 -4.84 -4.81 -9.18
N GLY A 24 -4.89 -4.46 -7.91
CA GLY A 24 -3.91 -4.78 -6.89
C GLY A 24 -4.39 -4.32 -5.52
N PHE A 25 -3.55 -4.51 -4.51
CA PHE A 25 -3.88 -4.18 -3.13
C PHE A 25 -3.02 -3.02 -2.65
N SER A 26 -3.68 -1.92 -2.27
CA SER A 26 -3.05 -0.81 -1.57
C SER A 26 -2.94 -1.15 -0.08
N LEU A 27 -1.74 -1.02 0.44
CA LEU A 27 -1.37 -1.32 1.82
C LEU A 27 -0.78 -0.06 2.43
N VAL A 28 -1.19 0.32 3.61
CA VAL A 28 -0.64 1.49 4.30
C VAL A 28 -0.12 1.07 5.68
N ILE A 29 1.12 1.40 5.98
CA ILE A 29 1.69 1.17 7.32
C ILE A 29 0.91 2.04 8.31
N ARG A 30 0.42 1.45 9.40
CA ARG A 30 -0.31 2.20 10.43
C ARG A 30 0.60 3.20 11.14
N PRO A 31 0.08 4.35 11.56
CA PRO A 31 0.86 5.38 12.25
C PRO A 31 1.35 4.92 13.64
N GLY A 32 2.41 5.54 14.12
CA GLY A 32 2.89 5.36 15.49
C GLY A 32 3.77 4.14 15.75
N LEU A 33 4.04 3.32 14.73
CA LEU A 33 4.79 2.06 14.90
C LEU A 33 6.31 2.20 14.73
N GLY A 34 6.80 3.36 14.29
CA GLY A 34 8.24 3.56 14.03
C GLY A 34 8.80 2.77 12.85
N ILE A 35 7.95 2.09 12.08
CA ILE A 35 8.34 1.29 10.92
C ILE A 35 8.55 2.22 9.72
N LYS A 36 9.72 2.11 9.07
CA LYS A 36 10.00 2.83 7.83
C LYS A 36 9.56 1.99 6.63
N ARG A 37 8.91 2.63 5.66
CA ARG A 37 8.52 1.96 4.42
C ARG A 37 9.70 1.32 3.69
N SER A 38 10.87 1.97 3.67
CA SER A 38 12.09 1.44 3.06
C SER A 38 12.50 0.09 3.64
N ASP A 39 12.43 -0.03 4.95
CA ASP A 39 12.85 -1.26 5.65
C ASP A 39 11.88 -2.41 5.34
N LEU A 40 10.58 -2.09 5.29
CA LEU A 40 9.55 -3.06 4.90
C LEU A 40 9.70 -3.49 3.44
N LEU A 41 9.98 -2.57 2.52
CA LEU A 41 10.24 -2.89 1.11
C LEU A 41 11.45 -3.82 0.95
N ASN A 42 12.52 -3.58 1.69
CA ASN A 42 13.70 -4.45 1.66
C ASN A 42 13.37 -5.86 2.17
N LYS A 43 12.65 -5.98 3.28
CA LYS A 43 12.20 -7.28 3.81
C LYS A 43 11.30 -8.03 2.83
N LEU A 44 10.38 -7.34 2.15
CA LEU A 44 9.51 -7.94 1.13
C LEU A 44 10.33 -8.44 -0.06
N LYS A 45 11.31 -7.65 -0.51
CA LYS A 45 12.22 -8.04 -1.57
C LYS A 45 13.04 -9.28 -1.19
N ASP A 46 13.55 -9.34 0.03
CA ASP A 46 14.32 -10.50 0.54
C ASP A 46 13.43 -11.75 0.64
N ALA A 47 12.14 -11.58 0.89
CA ALA A 47 11.13 -12.65 0.87
C ALA A 47 10.62 -13.00 -0.55
N GLU A 48 11.19 -12.39 -1.60
CA GLU A 48 10.76 -12.55 -3.00
C GLU A 48 9.30 -12.16 -3.25
N ILE A 49 8.83 -11.14 -2.52
CA ILE A 49 7.49 -10.55 -2.69
C ILE A 49 7.65 -9.21 -3.41
N GLU A 50 7.18 -9.15 -4.66
CA GLU A 50 7.21 -7.90 -5.41
C GLU A 50 6.23 -6.90 -4.82
N CYS A 51 6.75 -5.77 -4.38
CA CYS A 51 5.98 -4.69 -3.80
C CYS A 51 6.58 -3.35 -4.24
N ARG A 52 5.73 -2.36 -4.40
CA ARG A 52 6.13 -1.01 -4.83
C ARG A 52 5.52 0.04 -3.92
N PRO A 53 6.10 1.25 -3.82
CA PRO A 53 5.37 2.41 -3.33
C PRO A 53 4.11 2.64 -4.17
N ILE A 54 3.08 3.24 -3.58
CA ILE A 54 1.91 3.69 -4.35
C ILE A 54 2.38 4.77 -5.34
N VAL A 55 2.15 4.53 -6.63
CA VAL A 55 2.81 5.21 -7.75
C VAL A 55 2.69 6.73 -7.70
N ALA A 56 1.50 7.27 -7.47
CA ALA A 56 1.29 8.72 -7.40
C ALA A 56 1.33 9.23 -5.96
N GLY A 57 0.86 8.43 -5.00
CA GLY A 57 0.73 8.83 -3.60
C GLY A 57 -0.02 10.14 -3.46
N ASN A 58 0.71 11.25 -3.32
CA ASN A 58 0.14 12.59 -3.43
C ASN A 58 0.63 13.27 -4.71
N PHE A 59 -0.23 13.34 -5.72
CA PHE A 59 0.08 13.94 -7.02
C PHE A 59 0.48 15.43 -6.90
N ALA A 60 -0.14 16.18 -5.98
CA ALA A 60 0.15 17.59 -5.77
C ALA A 60 1.61 17.85 -5.31
N ARG A 61 2.29 16.83 -4.78
CA ARG A 61 3.70 16.89 -4.36
C ARG A 61 4.68 16.44 -5.44
N LYS A 62 4.20 16.01 -6.60
CA LYS A 62 5.06 15.54 -7.70
C LYS A 62 5.54 16.72 -8.54
N GLU A 63 6.76 16.60 -9.06
CA GLU A 63 7.40 17.65 -9.87
C GLU A 63 6.51 18.05 -11.07
N VAL A 64 5.85 17.08 -11.70
CA VAL A 64 4.96 17.32 -12.84
C VAL A 64 3.80 18.27 -12.54
N ALA A 65 3.35 18.32 -11.29
CA ALA A 65 2.25 19.21 -10.89
C ALA A 65 2.59 20.69 -11.11
N LYS A 66 3.87 21.06 -11.05
CA LYS A 66 4.34 22.45 -11.29
C LYS A 66 4.10 22.94 -12.72
N TYR A 67 3.92 22.01 -13.67
CA TYR A 67 3.70 22.32 -15.08
C TYR A 67 2.22 22.28 -15.48
N LEU A 68 1.34 22.01 -14.52
CA LEU A 68 -0.11 21.93 -14.74
C LEU A 68 -0.79 23.13 -14.08
N GLU A 69 -1.72 23.73 -14.81
CA GLU A 69 -2.62 24.72 -14.21
C GLU A 69 -3.62 23.98 -13.31
N HIS A 70 -3.50 24.15 -12.00
CA HIS A 70 -4.33 23.47 -11.03
C HIS A 70 -4.46 24.26 -9.74
N SER A 71 -5.40 23.88 -8.90
CA SER A 71 -5.50 24.34 -7.52
C SER A 71 -5.53 23.14 -6.57
N VAL A 72 -5.01 23.33 -5.37
CA VAL A 72 -5.07 22.33 -4.30
C VAL A 72 -6.18 22.74 -3.33
N PHE A 73 -7.15 21.85 -3.15
CA PHE A 73 -8.37 22.14 -2.36
C PHE A 73 -8.08 22.50 -0.90
N SER A 74 -7.13 21.79 -0.27
CA SER A 74 -6.76 22.00 1.13
C SER A 74 -5.39 21.35 1.42
N ASP A 75 -4.95 21.39 2.68
CA ASP A 75 -3.91 20.47 3.13
C ASP A 75 -4.38 19.04 2.85
N LEU A 76 -3.48 18.22 2.34
CA LEU A 76 -3.77 16.85 1.92
C LEU A 76 -3.08 15.82 2.86
N PRO A 77 -3.38 15.80 4.16
CA PRO A 77 -2.63 15.00 5.14
C PRO A 77 -2.71 13.50 4.86
N ASN A 78 -3.87 13.01 4.44
CA ASN A 78 -4.05 11.60 4.11
C ASN A 78 -3.28 11.21 2.84
N ALA A 79 -3.28 12.07 1.81
CA ALA A 79 -2.52 11.84 0.59
C ALA A 79 -1.01 11.90 0.87
N ASP A 80 -0.54 12.84 1.68
CA ASP A 80 0.86 12.92 2.13
C ASP A 80 1.26 11.65 2.91
N TYR A 81 0.38 11.15 3.80
CA TYR A 81 0.64 9.94 4.55
C TYR A 81 0.71 8.70 3.65
N ILE A 82 -0.22 8.56 2.71
CA ILE A 82 -0.21 7.47 1.73
C ILE A 82 1.04 7.54 0.84
N ASP A 83 1.45 8.73 0.41
CA ASP A 83 2.68 8.92 -0.37
C ASP A 83 3.93 8.48 0.39
N ALA A 84 3.98 8.73 1.70
CA ALA A 84 5.10 8.35 2.57
C ALA A 84 5.09 6.87 2.97
N MET A 85 3.91 6.31 3.31
CA MET A 85 3.75 5.02 3.98
C MET A 85 2.99 3.98 3.17
N GLY A 86 2.51 4.36 1.98
CA GLY A 86 1.74 3.47 1.12
C GLY A 86 2.60 2.51 0.32
N LEU A 87 2.11 1.30 0.18
CA LEU A 87 2.68 0.18 -0.57
C LEU A 87 1.62 -0.38 -1.50
N PHE A 88 2.05 -1.01 -2.59
CA PHE A 88 1.17 -1.63 -3.56
C PHE A 88 1.70 -2.99 -3.96
N ILE A 89 0.85 -4.02 -3.87
CA ILE A 89 1.11 -5.35 -4.41
C ILE A 89 0.12 -5.65 -5.53
N GLY A 90 0.61 -6.28 -6.61
CA GLY A 90 -0.22 -6.66 -7.74
C GLY A 90 -1.20 -7.78 -7.41
N ASN A 91 -2.19 -7.94 -8.27
CA ASN A 91 -3.12 -9.07 -8.25
C ASN A 91 -3.07 -9.78 -9.60
N GLN A 92 -3.38 -11.06 -9.61
CA GLN A 92 -3.47 -11.87 -10.82
C GLN A 92 -4.94 -12.07 -11.22
N HIS A 93 -5.17 -12.32 -12.51
CA HIS A 93 -6.50 -12.58 -13.06
C HIS A 93 -6.99 -14.02 -12.81
N TYR A 94 -6.15 -14.85 -12.19
CA TYR A 94 -6.47 -16.23 -11.79
C TYR A 94 -6.14 -16.44 -10.31
N PRO A 95 -6.79 -17.41 -9.66
CA PRO A 95 -6.55 -17.72 -8.24
C PRO A 95 -5.10 -18.15 -7.97
N ILE A 96 -4.48 -17.55 -6.95
CA ILE A 96 -3.12 -17.86 -6.46
C ILE A 96 -3.12 -18.02 -4.93
N PRO A 97 -3.87 -18.98 -4.38
CA PRO A 97 -4.09 -19.08 -2.94
C PRO A 97 -2.79 -19.25 -2.14
N GLU A 98 -1.83 -19.99 -2.66
CA GLU A 98 -0.53 -20.20 -2.03
C GLU A 98 0.30 -18.90 -1.91
N VAL A 99 0.23 -18.03 -2.91
CA VAL A 99 0.89 -16.72 -2.87
C VAL A 99 0.19 -15.79 -1.87
N ILE A 100 -1.13 -15.82 -1.82
CA ILE A 100 -1.90 -15.06 -0.83
C ILE A 100 -1.54 -15.48 0.60
N VAL A 101 -1.38 -16.78 0.83
CA VAL A 101 -0.93 -17.32 2.13
C VAL A 101 0.47 -16.80 2.45
N LYS A 102 1.43 -16.97 1.54
CA LYS A 102 2.82 -16.49 1.70
C LYS A 102 2.86 -14.99 2.06
N VAL A 103 2.15 -14.17 1.32
CA VAL A 103 2.12 -12.72 1.55
C VAL A 103 1.47 -12.37 2.89
N SER A 104 0.33 -12.97 3.22
CA SER A 104 -0.33 -12.68 4.49
C SER A 104 0.45 -13.17 5.71
N ASP A 105 1.12 -14.30 5.62
CA ASP A 105 1.94 -14.84 6.69
C ASP A 105 3.19 -13.98 6.91
N PHE A 106 3.83 -13.52 5.82
CA PHE A 106 4.92 -12.53 5.93
C PHE A 106 4.52 -11.29 6.75
N TYR A 107 3.33 -10.74 6.51
CA TYR A 107 2.87 -9.57 7.27
C TYR A 107 2.56 -9.88 8.74
N LYS A 108 2.13 -11.10 9.07
CA LYS A 108 1.94 -11.50 10.48
C LYS A 108 3.25 -11.51 11.25
N ASP A 109 4.35 -11.92 10.61
CA ASP A 109 5.66 -12.04 11.25
C ASP A 109 6.32 -10.69 11.52
N ILE A 110 5.82 -9.59 10.95
CA ILE A 110 6.32 -8.23 11.19
C ILE A 110 5.50 -7.45 12.23
N SER A 111 4.47 -8.04 12.76
CA SER A 111 3.61 -7.41 13.78
C SER A 111 4.17 -7.51 15.20
#